data_edc38b076f2cf1f6bd02a2c842990076
#
_entry.id   edc38b076f2cf1f6bd02a2c842990076
#
_cell.length_a   1.000
_cell.length_b   1.000
_cell.length_c   1.000
_cell.angle_alpha   90.00
_cell.angle_beta   90.00
_cell.angle_gamma   90.00
#
_symmetry.space_group_name_H-M   'P 1'
#
loop_
_entity.id
_entity.type
_entity.pdbx_description
1 polymer ?
#
loop_
_entity_poly.entity_id
_entity_poly.type
_entity_poly.pdbx_seq_one_letter_code
_entity_poly.pdbx_strand_id
1 'polypeptide(L)'
;MSEKQAIFTMLGGRVRLYRGIYNPTSDAAWLAAFAADTPAKTVLDVGVGTGGAILCLLANNNIKNATGIDVSDKMLAECAKNAELNNRDIELINADIMNWRTPRTFDLVITNPPYFRGTPAAHNAHHNADIVKWMKKSVARVKPRGTFCTIVDARVASDVIAAIAGVCGDISIFPLFSTKHTAERVIIRARVGTNGPTTIYNGLAMNCDMILRDGLTISNTLATLDPQC
;
A
#
# COMPACT_ATOMS: atom_id res chain seq x y z
N MET A 1 11.24 33.13 -13.98
CA MET A 1 11.33 32.66 -12.59
C MET A 1 10.41 31.44 -12.49
N SER A 2 10.96 30.22 -12.34
CA SER A 2 10.10 29.04 -12.15
C SER A 2 9.45 29.15 -10.76
N GLU A 3 8.14 29.16 -10.71
CA GLU A 3 7.43 29.03 -9.43
C GLU A 3 7.94 27.78 -8.71
N LYS A 4 8.44 27.95 -7.47
CA LYS A 4 8.84 26.81 -6.65
C LYS A 4 7.58 26.00 -6.34
N GLN A 5 7.49 24.81 -6.91
CA GLN A 5 6.39 23.90 -6.63
C GLN A 5 6.29 23.65 -5.12
N ALA A 6 5.10 23.83 -4.54
CA ALA A 6 4.88 23.64 -3.11
C ALA A 6 5.13 22.18 -2.72
N ILE A 7 5.74 21.99 -1.55
CA ILE A 7 6.02 20.67 -0.97
C ILE A 7 5.08 20.44 0.21
N PHE A 8 4.62 19.20 0.36
CA PHE A 8 4.04 18.71 1.60
C PHE A 8 4.84 17.51 2.11
N THR A 9 4.67 17.19 3.38
CA THR A 9 5.47 16.16 4.04
C THR A 9 4.60 15.08 4.64
N MET A 10 5.14 13.86 4.72
CA MET A 10 4.58 12.72 5.43
C MET A 10 5.61 12.19 6.44
N LEU A 11 5.18 11.39 7.39
CA LEU A 11 6.02 10.77 8.42
C LEU A 11 6.93 11.79 9.15
N GLY A 12 6.33 12.89 9.61
CA GLY A 12 7.05 13.95 10.34
C GLY A 12 8.14 14.65 9.53
N GLY A 13 8.00 14.72 8.22
CA GLY A 13 8.99 15.35 7.32
C GLY A 13 10.02 14.40 6.73
N ARG A 14 9.99 13.12 7.08
CA ARG A 14 10.92 12.09 6.55
C ARG A 14 10.67 11.78 5.08
N VAL A 15 9.44 12.02 4.60
CA VAL A 15 9.06 11.91 3.19
C VAL A 15 8.55 13.26 2.71
N ARG A 16 9.09 13.75 1.60
CA ARG A 16 8.75 15.02 0.97
C ARG A 16 8.15 14.77 -0.40
N LEU A 17 7.07 15.44 -0.72
CA LEU A 17 6.35 15.26 -1.98
C LEU A 17 5.96 16.61 -2.54
N TYR A 18 6.11 16.79 -3.84
CA TYR A 18 5.58 17.96 -4.51
C TYR A 18 4.05 17.94 -4.51
N ARG A 19 3.42 19.09 -4.26
CA ARG A 19 1.99 19.25 -4.50
C ARG A 19 1.75 19.24 -6.00
N GLY A 20 0.99 18.27 -6.47
CA GLY A 20 0.80 18.03 -7.88
C GLY A 20 -0.60 17.57 -8.24
N ILE A 21 -0.69 16.78 -9.29
CA ILE A 21 -1.95 16.26 -9.85
C ILE A 21 -2.71 15.43 -8.82
N TYR A 22 -1.99 14.69 -7.99
CA TYR A 22 -2.54 13.86 -6.93
C TYR A 22 -1.66 13.96 -5.68
N ASN A 23 -2.30 14.20 -4.53
CA ASN A 23 -1.61 14.17 -3.24
C ASN A 23 -2.01 12.89 -2.51
N PRO A 24 -1.04 12.04 -2.13
CA PRO A 24 -1.32 10.85 -1.34
C PRO A 24 -2.03 11.19 -0.04
N THR A 25 -2.95 10.32 0.36
CA THR A 25 -3.66 10.40 1.64
C THR A 25 -2.90 9.66 2.74
N SER A 26 -3.41 9.68 3.96
CA SER A 26 -2.88 8.88 5.08
C SER A 26 -2.83 7.39 4.79
N ASP A 27 -3.65 6.88 3.88
CA ASP A 27 -3.65 5.46 3.46
C ASP A 27 -2.27 5.00 2.99
N ALA A 28 -1.50 5.89 2.33
CA ALA A 28 -0.13 5.60 1.90
C ALA A 28 0.81 5.33 3.09
N ALA A 29 0.73 6.14 4.16
CA ALA A 29 1.51 5.94 5.37
C ALA A 29 1.09 4.68 6.12
N TRP A 30 -0.20 4.40 6.22
CA TRP A 30 -0.73 3.20 6.85
C TRP A 30 -0.30 1.92 6.15
N LEU A 31 -0.43 1.88 4.82
CA LEU A 31 0.02 0.74 4.00
C LEU A 31 1.52 0.50 4.22
N ALA A 32 2.32 1.56 4.14
CA ALA A 32 3.76 1.49 4.34
C ALA A 32 4.13 0.99 5.73
N ALA A 33 3.46 1.48 6.79
CA ALA A 33 3.73 1.09 8.17
C ALA A 33 3.47 -0.41 8.42
N PHE A 34 2.43 -0.99 7.79
CA PHE A 34 2.14 -2.42 7.94
C PHE A 34 3.04 -3.29 7.05
N ALA A 35 3.39 -2.80 5.87
CA ALA A 35 4.29 -3.49 4.96
C ALA A 35 5.75 -3.49 5.48
N ALA A 36 6.16 -2.45 6.20
CA ALA A 36 7.53 -2.30 6.70
C ALA A 36 7.96 -3.37 7.72
N ASP A 37 7.01 -4.01 8.39
CA ASP A 37 7.27 -5.15 9.29
C ASP A 37 7.69 -6.42 8.52
N THR A 38 7.70 -6.37 7.18
CA THR A 38 8.06 -7.52 6.33
C THR A 38 9.50 -7.38 5.84
N PRO A 39 10.38 -8.34 6.11
CA PRO A 39 11.70 -8.37 5.50
C PRO A 39 11.60 -8.55 3.98
N ALA A 40 12.12 -7.61 3.21
CA ALA A 40 12.10 -7.67 1.75
C ALA A 40 13.36 -7.02 1.15
N LYS A 41 13.89 -7.59 0.07
CA LYS A 41 14.99 -7.00 -0.73
C LYS A 41 14.44 -6.29 -1.96
N THR A 42 13.32 -6.76 -2.47
CA THR A 42 12.67 -6.24 -3.68
C THR A 42 11.21 -5.91 -3.37
N VAL A 43 10.73 -4.75 -3.81
CA VAL A 43 9.32 -4.36 -3.68
C VAL A 43 8.75 -3.94 -5.03
N LEU A 44 7.48 -4.26 -5.25
CA LEU A 44 6.65 -3.71 -6.31
C LEU A 44 5.50 -2.94 -5.69
N ASP A 45 5.31 -1.69 -6.11
CA ASP A 45 4.11 -0.90 -5.84
C ASP A 45 3.21 -0.89 -7.08
N VAL A 46 2.03 -1.47 -6.97
CA VAL A 46 1.05 -1.58 -8.08
C VAL A 46 0.07 -0.43 -8.01
N GLY A 47 0.09 0.42 -9.03
CA GLY A 47 -0.60 1.70 -9.02
C GLY A 47 0.16 2.71 -8.17
N VAL A 48 1.46 2.88 -8.46
CA VAL A 48 2.38 3.68 -7.65
C VAL A 48 1.96 5.16 -7.52
N GLY A 49 1.18 5.66 -8.47
CA GLY A 49 0.75 7.05 -8.50
C GLY A 49 1.92 8.02 -8.41
N THR A 50 1.86 8.96 -7.49
CA THR A 50 2.95 9.93 -7.23
C THR A 50 4.02 9.41 -6.26
N GLY A 51 3.99 8.13 -5.87
CA GLY A 51 5.00 7.48 -5.07
C GLY A 51 4.79 7.53 -3.56
N GLY A 52 3.62 7.95 -3.08
CA GLY A 52 3.39 8.15 -1.64
C GLY A 52 3.64 6.90 -0.79
N ALA A 53 3.07 5.76 -1.16
CA ALA A 53 3.19 4.52 -0.39
C ALA A 53 4.61 3.95 -0.44
N ILE A 54 5.19 3.85 -1.63
CA ILE A 54 6.53 3.28 -1.79
C ILE A 54 7.60 4.15 -1.11
N LEU A 55 7.50 5.49 -1.16
CA LEU A 55 8.44 6.38 -0.50
C LEU A 55 8.32 6.31 1.04
N CYS A 56 7.09 6.23 1.58
CA CYS A 56 6.88 5.98 3.00
C CYS A 56 7.46 4.62 3.43
N LEU A 57 7.31 3.58 2.61
CA LEU A 57 7.89 2.27 2.88
C LEU A 57 9.43 2.33 2.88
N LEU A 58 10.03 2.96 1.88
CA LEU A 58 11.49 3.11 1.77
C LEU A 58 12.10 3.98 2.88
N ALA A 59 11.32 4.85 3.51
CA ALA A 59 11.76 5.61 4.68
C ALA A 59 11.86 4.73 5.94
N ASN A 60 11.16 3.62 5.99
CA ASN A 60 11.06 2.71 7.15
C ASN A 60 11.73 1.35 6.93
N ASN A 61 12.24 1.07 5.73
CA ASN A 61 12.76 -0.26 5.40
C ASN A 61 14.01 -0.15 4.50
N ASN A 62 14.93 -1.10 4.67
CA ASN A 62 16.18 -1.19 3.89
C ASN A 62 15.99 -2.00 2.59
N ILE A 63 14.93 -1.75 1.85
CA ILE A 63 14.68 -2.37 0.55
C ILE A 63 15.70 -1.85 -0.47
N LYS A 64 16.35 -2.79 -1.21
CA LYS A 64 17.41 -2.46 -2.14
C LYS A 64 16.90 -2.08 -3.53
N ASN A 65 15.86 -2.77 -3.99
CA ASN A 65 15.31 -2.58 -5.33
C ASN A 65 13.81 -2.30 -5.23
N ALA A 66 13.42 -1.10 -5.59
CA ALA A 66 12.03 -0.64 -5.61
C ALA A 66 11.57 -0.46 -7.07
N THR A 67 10.42 -1.02 -7.39
CA THR A 67 9.76 -0.87 -8.69
C THR A 67 8.35 -0.35 -8.47
N GLY A 68 7.93 0.62 -9.25
CA GLY A 68 6.56 1.13 -9.28
C GLY A 68 5.96 0.99 -10.67
N ILE A 69 4.72 0.56 -10.77
CA ILE A 69 3.97 0.54 -12.03
C ILE A 69 2.73 1.42 -11.93
N ASP A 70 2.44 2.13 -13.01
CA ASP A 70 1.20 2.90 -13.17
C ASP A 70 0.86 3.01 -14.66
N VAL A 71 -0.41 3.20 -15.00
CA VAL A 71 -0.86 3.42 -16.39
C VAL A 71 -0.65 4.85 -16.86
N SER A 72 -0.43 5.77 -15.93
CA SER A 72 -0.35 7.20 -16.18
C SER A 72 1.09 7.69 -16.21
N ASP A 73 1.59 8.06 -17.40
CA ASP A 73 2.91 8.70 -17.56
C ASP A 73 3.05 9.96 -16.70
N LYS A 74 1.96 10.70 -16.50
CA LYS A 74 1.97 11.91 -15.66
C LYS A 74 2.24 11.57 -14.19
N MET A 75 1.62 10.50 -13.68
CA MET A 75 1.86 10.03 -12.31
C MET A 75 3.28 9.52 -12.16
N LEU A 76 3.77 8.74 -13.12
CA LEU A 76 5.16 8.24 -13.11
C LEU A 76 6.18 9.39 -13.16
N ALA A 77 5.95 10.42 -13.97
CA ALA A 77 6.83 11.58 -14.01
C ALA A 77 6.85 12.35 -12.67
N GLU A 78 5.72 12.46 -11.97
CA GLU A 78 5.69 13.05 -10.63
C GLU A 78 6.33 12.12 -9.58
N CYS A 79 6.14 10.82 -9.69
CA CYS A 79 6.80 9.84 -8.83
C CYS A 79 8.33 9.93 -8.97
N ALA A 80 8.85 10.06 -10.19
CA ALA A 80 10.28 10.24 -10.44
C ALA A 80 10.84 11.48 -9.72
N LYS A 81 10.17 12.63 -9.84
CA LYS A 81 10.55 13.86 -9.13
C LYS A 81 10.51 13.70 -7.61
N ASN A 82 9.50 13.01 -7.10
CA ASN A 82 9.35 12.74 -5.68
C ASN A 82 10.43 11.76 -5.18
N ALA A 83 10.80 10.77 -5.98
CA ALA A 83 11.89 9.85 -5.67
C ALA A 83 13.24 10.61 -5.59
N GLU A 84 13.54 11.46 -6.55
CA GLU A 84 14.71 12.32 -6.54
C GLU A 84 14.74 13.26 -5.33
N LEU A 85 13.60 13.90 -4.99
CA LEU A 85 13.46 14.78 -3.83
C LEU A 85 13.79 14.08 -2.50
N ASN A 86 13.58 12.76 -2.42
CA ASN A 86 13.84 11.92 -1.26
C ASN A 86 15.16 11.12 -1.37
N ASN A 87 15.98 11.34 -2.40
CA ASN A 87 17.21 10.58 -2.68
C ASN A 87 16.93 9.06 -2.72
N ARG A 88 15.86 8.66 -3.41
CA ARG A 88 15.48 7.26 -3.60
C ARG A 88 15.51 6.91 -5.08
N ASP A 89 16.01 5.70 -5.36
CA ASP A 89 15.96 5.12 -6.69
C ASP A 89 14.77 4.16 -6.78
N ILE A 90 13.88 4.42 -7.73
CA ILE A 90 12.68 3.63 -8.00
C ILE A 90 12.59 3.40 -9.49
N GLU A 91 12.66 2.15 -9.91
CA GLU A 91 12.38 1.78 -11.30
C GLU A 91 10.88 2.01 -11.59
N LEU A 92 10.59 2.89 -12.53
CA LEU A 92 9.21 3.23 -12.91
C LEU A 92 8.87 2.65 -14.27
N ILE A 93 7.75 1.94 -14.34
CA ILE A 93 7.30 1.25 -15.56
C ILE A 93 5.86 1.69 -15.87
N ASN A 94 5.65 2.22 -17.07
CA ASN A 94 4.29 2.42 -17.58
C ASN A 94 3.70 1.05 -17.92
N ALA A 95 2.76 0.59 -17.09
CA ALA A 95 2.11 -0.70 -17.28
C ALA A 95 0.75 -0.76 -16.59
N ASP A 96 -0.20 -1.41 -17.24
CA ASP A 96 -1.46 -1.81 -16.65
C ASP A 96 -1.31 -3.21 -16.03
N ILE A 97 -1.46 -3.32 -14.71
CA ILE A 97 -1.37 -4.60 -14.00
C ILE A 97 -2.32 -5.67 -14.59
N MET A 98 -3.44 -5.25 -15.15
CA MET A 98 -4.42 -6.16 -15.74
C MET A 98 -3.85 -6.90 -16.95
N ASN A 99 -2.93 -6.27 -17.67
CA ASN A 99 -2.35 -6.75 -18.93
C ASN A 99 -0.83 -6.95 -18.86
N TRP A 100 -0.17 -6.50 -17.77
CA TRP A 100 1.28 -6.56 -17.64
C TRP A 100 1.80 -7.99 -17.63
N ARG A 101 2.57 -8.33 -18.67
CA ARG A 101 3.22 -9.62 -18.82
C ARG A 101 4.70 -9.48 -18.48
N THR A 102 5.11 -10.10 -17.38
CA THR A 102 6.50 -10.12 -16.94
C THR A 102 6.78 -11.41 -16.18
N PRO A 103 7.97 -12.01 -16.32
CA PRO A 103 8.41 -13.12 -15.48
C PRO A 103 8.86 -12.66 -14.07
N ARG A 104 8.98 -11.35 -13.85
CA ARG A 104 9.50 -10.79 -12.59
C ARG A 104 8.51 -11.03 -11.46
N THR A 105 9.08 -11.40 -10.31
CA THR A 105 8.37 -11.51 -9.03
C THR A 105 9.17 -10.82 -7.93
N PHE A 106 8.50 -10.42 -6.85
CA PHE A 106 9.04 -9.56 -5.81
C PHE A 106 8.87 -10.19 -4.43
N ASP A 107 9.75 -9.86 -3.47
CA ASP A 107 9.63 -10.33 -2.09
C ASP A 107 8.40 -9.72 -1.41
N LEU A 108 8.10 -8.46 -1.75
CA LEU A 108 6.95 -7.70 -1.27
C LEU A 108 6.23 -7.04 -2.45
N VAL A 109 4.92 -7.18 -2.49
CA VAL A 109 4.06 -6.41 -3.39
C VAL A 109 3.08 -5.62 -2.54
N ILE A 110 3.07 -4.30 -2.74
CA ILE A 110 2.12 -3.39 -2.10
C ILE A 110 1.17 -2.80 -3.14
N THR A 111 -0.03 -2.44 -2.72
CA THR A 111 -0.96 -1.70 -3.56
C THR A 111 -1.98 -0.93 -2.71
N ASN A 112 -2.20 0.31 -3.09
CA ASN A 112 -3.34 1.12 -2.70
C ASN A 112 -4.18 1.33 -3.97
N PRO A 113 -5.08 0.39 -4.30
CA PRO A 113 -5.77 0.40 -5.57
C PRO A 113 -6.63 1.66 -5.71
N PRO A 114 -6.86 2.13 -6.94
CA PRO A 114 -7.74 3.27 -7.15
C PRO A 114 -9.11 2.96 -6.54
N TYR A 115 -9.60 3.89 -5.71
CA TYR A 115 -10.97 3.79 -5.22
C TYR A 115 -11.90 3.94 -6.42
N PHE A 116 -12.60 2.88 -6.77
CA PHE A 116 -13.69 2.96 -7.70
C PHE A 116 -14.79 3.80 -7.03
N ARG A 117 -14.68 5.13 -7.15
CA ARG A 117 -15.66 6.09 -6.63
C ARG A 117 -16.95 5.96 -7.45
N GLY A 118 -17.77 4.98 -7.09
CA GLY A 118 -19.18 4.96 -7.45
C GLY A 118 -19.98 5.63 -6.33
N THR A 119 -21.02 6.37 -6.70
CA THR A 119 -22.10 6.73 -5.76
C THR A 119 -22.62 5.45 -5.06
N PRO A 120 -23.24 5.52 -3.85
CA PRO A 120 -23.76 4.34 -3.15
C PRO A 120 -24.68 3.43 -4.00
N ALA A 121 -25.24 3.95 -5.08
CA ALA A 121 -26.02 3.18 -6.06
C ALA A 121 -25.18 2.45 -7.11
N ALA A 122 -23.88 2.67 -7.19
CA ALA A 122 -22.96 2.08 -8.19
C ALA A 122 -22.07 0.97 -7.60
N HIS A 123 -22.50 0.30 -6.54
CA HIS A 123 -21.96 -1.00 -6.13
C HIS A 123 -22.43 -2.07 -7.13
N ASN A 124 -22.11 -1.85 -8.40
CA ASN A 124 -22.42 -2.79 -9.46
C ASN A 124 -21.36 -3.89 -9.48
N ALA A 125 -21.77 -5.10 -9.84
CA ALA A 125 -20.93 -6.30 -9.96
C ALA A 125 -19.65 -6.09 -10.79
N HIS A 126 -19.61 -5.08 -11.67
CA HIS A 126 -18.43 -4.73 -12.47
C HIS A 126 -17.26 -4.14 -11.63
N HIS A 127 -17.55 -3.28 -10.65
CA HIS A 127 -16.49 -2.69 -9.81
C HIS A 127 -15.85 -3.72 -8.88
N ASN A 128 -16.65 -4.64 -8.34
CA ASN A 128 -16.13 -5.73 -7.52
C ASN A 128 -15.31 -6.73 -8.37
N ALA A 129 -15.70 -6.97 -9.63
CA ALA A 129 -14.95 -7.82 -10.53
C ALA A 129 -13.57 -7.24 -10.87
N ASP A 130 -13.43 -5.93 -10.96
CA ASP A 130 -12.17 -5.27 -11.25
C ASP A 130 -11.22 -5.31 -10.06
N ILE A 131 -11.70 -5.11 -8.82
CA ILE A 131 -10.85 -5.23 -7.63
C ILE A 131 -10.36 -6.66 -7.43
N VAL A 132 -11.20 -7.67 -7.67
CA VAL A 132 -10.82 -9.09 -7.59
C VAL A 132 -9.72 -9.42 -8.60
N LYS A 133 -9.85 -8.95 -9.85
CA LYS A 133 -8.81 -9.12 -10.87
C LYS A 133 -7.52 -8.42 -10.49
N TRP A 134 -7.61 -7.17 -10.02
CA TRP A 134 -6.46 -6.38 -9.56
C TRP A 134 -5.68 -7.13 -8.49
N MET A 135 -6.36 -7.64 -7.46
CA MET A 135 -5.73 -8.39 -6.39
C MET A 135 -5.07 -9.67 -6.88
N LYS A 136 -5.75 -10.47 -7.71
CA LYS A 136 -5.18 -11.69 -8.30
C LYS A 136 -3.94 -11.41 -9.14
N LYS A 137 -3.95 -10.34 -9.94
CA LYS A 137 -2.81 -9.95 -10.78
C LYS A 137 -1.64 -9.42 -9.92
N SER A 138 -1.92 -8.66 -8.87
CA SER A 138 -0.91 -8.17 -7.93
C SER A 138 -0.26 -9.32 -7.16
N VAL A 139 -1.05 -10.25 -6.61
CA VAL A 139 -0.55 -11.43 -5.89
C VAL A 139 0.30 -12.32 -6.80
N ALA A 140 -0.04 -12.44 -8.10
CA ALA A 140 0.76 -13.20 -9.06
C ALA A 140 2.17 -12.59 -9.31
N ARG A 141 2.46 -11.40 -8.81
CA ARG A 141 3.79 -10.77 -8.84
C ARG A 141 4.60 -11.03 -7.57
N VAL A 142 4.04 -11.69 -6.59
CA VAL A 142 4.74 -12.05 -5.35
C VAL A 142 5.51 -13.36 -5.56
N LYS A 143 6.75 -13.42 -5.06
CA LYS A 143 7.53 -14.66 -5.02
C LYS A 143 6.87 -15.72 -4.14
N PRO A 144 7.13 -17.01 -4.36
CA PRO A 144 6.78 -18.05 -3.38
C PRO A 144 7.28 -17.66 -1.97
N ARG A 145 6.40 -17.74 -0.98
CA ARG A 145 6.65 -17.30 0.41
C ARG A 145 6.88 -15.78 0.62
N GLY A 146 6.79 -15.00 -0.45
CA GLY A 146 6.77 -13.53 -0.37
C GLY A 146 5.47 -13.00 0.20
N THR A 147 5.41 -11.69 0.38
CA THR A 147 4.31 -11.00 1.04
C THR A 147 3.56 -10.09 0.08
N PHE A 148 2.26 -10.14 0.15
CA PHE A 148 1.32 -9.19 -0.45
C PHE A 148 0.74 -8.29 0.65
N CYS A 149 0.64 -6.97 0.41
CA CYS A 149 0.02 -6.05 1.34
C CYS A 149 -0.82 -5.00 0.59
N THR A 150 -2.04 -4.78 1.03
CA THR A 150 -2.96 -3.79 0.42
C THR A 150 -3.75 -3.04 1.48
N ILE A 151 -4.13 -1.80 1.19
CA ILE A 151 -5.11 -1.04 1.95
C ILE A 151 -6.33 -0.80 1.07
N VAL A 152 -7.50 -1.05 1.62
CA VAL A 152 -8.78 -0.92 0.89
C VAL A 152 -9.89 -0.36 1.77
N ASP A 153 -10.95 0.11 1.14
CA ASP A 153 -12.21 0.39 1.82
C ASP A 153 -12.74 -0.90 2.49
N ALA A 154 -13.17 -0.79 3.73
CA ALA A 154 -13.62 -1.96 4.51
C ALA A 154 -14.78 -2.71 3.84
N ARG A 155 -15.60 -2.02 3.02
CA ARG A 155 -16.73 -2.62 2.30
C ARG A 155 -16.35 -3.64 1.24
N VAL A 156 -15.12 -3.59 0.72
CA VAL A 156 -14.61 -4.54 -0.29
C VAL A 156 -13.64 -5.57 0.29
N ALA A 157 -13.44 -5.58 1.61
CA ALA A 157 -12.49 -6.47 2.26
C ALA A 157 -12.79 -7.96 1.99
N SER A 158 -14.07 -8.35 1.98
CA SER A 158 -14.48 -9.73 1.67
C SER A 158 -14.08 -10.16 0.26
N ASP A 159 -14.23 -9.28 -0.73
CA ASP A 159 -13.87 -9.57 -2.13
C ASP A 159 -12.35 -9.72 -2.27
N VAL A 160 -11.59 -8.87 -1.56
CA VAL A 160 -10.13 -8.94 -1.54
C VAL A 160 -9.66 -10.25 -0.91
N ILE A 161 -10.20 -10.63 0.25
CA ILE A 161 -9.86 -11.89 0.93
C ILE A 161 -10.20 -13.08 0.05
N ALA A 162 -11.40 -13.11 -0.53
CA ALA A 162 -11.82 -14.18 -1.46
C ALA A 162 -10.90 -14.28 -2.68
N ALA A 163 -10.38 -13.15 -3.18
CA ALA A 163 -9.48 -13.12 -4.33
C ALA A 163 -8.12 -13.78 -4.05
N ILE A 164 -7.63 -13.73 -2.79
CA ILE A 164 -6.26 -14.14 -2.43
C ILE A 164 -6.22 -15.46 -1.64
N ALA A 165 -7.30 -15.84 -0.95
CA ALA A 165 -7.33 -16.99 -0.03
C ALA A 165 -6.99 -18.34 -0.69
N GLY A 166 -7.18 -18.48 -2.01
CA GLY A 166 -6.83 -19.71 -2.76
C GLY A 166 -5.33 -19.91 -2.99
N VAL A 167 -4.51 -18.86 -2.79
CA VAL A 167 -3.07 -18.88 -3.06
C VAL A 167 -2.23 -18.32 -1.90
N CYS A 168 -2.87 -17.67 -0.91
CA CYS A 168 -2.21 -17.06 0.24
C CYS A 168 -2.73 -17.66 1.55
N GLY A 169 -1.85 -17.75 2.55
CA GLY A 169 -2.16 -17.95 3.96
C GLY A 169 -1.48 -16.90 4.82
N ASP A 170 -1.43 -17.10 6.14
CA ASP A 170 -0.92 -16.11 7.10
C ASP A 170 -1.59 -14.74 6.89
N ILE A 171 -2.90 -14.74 6.63
CA ILE A 171 -3.65 -13.51 6.32
C ILE A 171 -3.78 -12.69 7.59
N SER A 172 -3.27 -11.47 7.57
CA SER A 172 -3.40 -10.48 8.64
C SER A 172 -4.37 -9.40 8.22
N ILE A 173 -5.38 -9.14 9.03
CA ILE A 173 -6.43 -8.14 8.80
C ILE A 173 -6.29 -7.07 9.87
N PHE A 174 -5.99 -5.83 9.46
CA PHE A 174 -5.78 -4.69 10.35
C PHE A 174 -6.81 -3.59 10.06
N PRO A 175 -7.87 -3.48 10.88
CA PRO A 175 -8.91 -2.46 10.70
C PRO A 175 -8.41 -1.07 11.10
N LEU A 176 -8.89 -0.04 10.39
CA LEU A 176 -8.65 1.37 10.69
C LEU A 176 -9.98 2.09 10.89
N PHE A 177 -10.08 2.81 12.00
CA PHE A 177 -11.29 3.47 12.44
C PHE A 177 -11.15 4.99 12.36
N SER A 178 -12.21 5.70 11.95
CA SER A 178 -12.32 7.15 12.14
C SER A 178 -12.98 7.47 13.48
N THR A 179 -14.21 7.94 13.46
CA THR A 179 -14.99 8.25 14.67
C THR A 179 -16.10 7.21 14.96
N LYS A 180 -16.24 6.22 14.09
CA LYS A 180 -17.29 5.19 14.17
C LYS A 180 -16.75 3.91 14.77
N HIS A 181 -17.65 3.07 15.27
CA HIS A 181 -17.33 1.72 15.74
C HIS A 181 -17.07 0.71 14.61
N THR A 182 -17.24 1.13 13.34
CA THR A 182 -16.99 0.31 12.15
C THR A 182 -15.75 0.81 11.44
N ALA A 183 -14.90 -0.09 10.99
CA ALA A 183 -13.71 0.27 10.22
C ALA A 183 -14.08 0.93 8.88
N GLU A 184 -13.36 1.98 8.52
CA GLU A 184 -13.48 2.63 7.21
C GLU A 184 -12.46 2.08 6.21
N ARG A 185 -11.29 1.69 6.70
CA ARG A 185 -10.23 1.05 5.92
C ARG A 185 -9.81 -0.25 6.56
N VAL A 186 -9.31 -1.13 5.74
CA VAL A 186 -8.69 -2.38 6.20
C VAL A 186 -7.37 -2.55 5.46
N ILE A 187 -6.31 -2.82 6.22
CA ILE A 187 -5.06 -3.28 5.63
C ILE A 187 -5.05 -4.79 5.68
N ILE A 188 -4.76 -5.42 4.56
CA ILE A 188 -4.68 -6.88 4.43
C ILE A 188 -3.27 -7.23 4.00
N ARG A 189 -2.60 -8.06 4.80
CA ARG A 189 -1.28 -8.64 4.49
C ARG A 189 -1.41 -10.15 4.45
N ALA A 190 -0.78 -10.79 3.45
CA ALA A 190 -0.85 -12.23 3.28
C ALA A 190 0.44 -12.77 2.68
N ARG A 191 0.76 -14.04 2.91
CA ARG A 191 1.93 -14.72 2.35
C ARG A 191 1.54 -15.73 1.28
N VAL A 192 2.19 -15.65 0.13
CA VAL A 192 1.93 -16.54 -1.01
C VAL A 192 2.48 -17.94 -0.75
N GLY A 193 1.66 -18.96 -1.05
CA GLY A 193 2.07 -20.37 -0.93
C GLY A 193 2.27 -20.84 0.52
N THR A 194 1.53 -20.26 1.46
CA THR A 194 1.45 -20.72 2.86
C THR A 194 0.01 -21.08 3.22
N ASN A 195 -0.16 -21.87 4.27
CA ASN A 195 -1.46 -22.29 4.81
C ASN A 195 -1.64 -21.87 6.28
N GLY A 196 -0.89 -20.85 6.73
CA GLY A 196 -0.99 -20.33 8.08
C GLY A 196 -2.36 -19.70 8.38
N PRO A 197 -2.70 -19.56 9.68
CA PRO A 197 -3.99 -19.06 10.12
C PRO A 197 -4.19 -17.58 9.78
N THR A 198 -5.45 -17.16 9.78
CA THR A 198 -5.80 -15.73 9.69
C THR A 198 -5.73 -15.09 11.08
N THR A 199 -5.12 -13.91 11.14
CA THR A 199 -5.06 -13.04 12.31
C THR A 199 -5.87 -11.78 12.07
N ILE A 200 -6.78 -11.45 13.00
CA ILE A 200 -7.54 -10.20 12.97
C ILE A 200 -7.07 -9.36 14.16
N TYR A 201 -6.56 -8.17 13.87
CA TYR A 201 -6.09 -7.23 14.88
C TYR A 201 -7.24 -6.37 15.41
N ASN A 202 -7.08 -5.81 16.61
CA ASN A 202 -8.02 -4.82 17.16
C ASN A 202 -8.07 -3.52 16.34
N GLY A 203 -7.01 -3.26 15.53
CA GLY A 203 -6.89 -2.07 14.71
C GLY A 203 -6.52 -0.82 15.49
N LEU A 204 -6.46 0.30 14.78
CA LEU A 204 -6.11 1.61 15.34
C LEU A 204 -6.99 2.71 14.74
N ALA A 205 -6.99 3.87 15.42
CA ALA A 205 -7.59 5.08 14.86
C ALA A 205 -6.79 5.61 13.67
N MET A 206 -7.47 6.01 12.60
CA MET A 206 -6.84 6.51 11.36
C MET A 206 -5.96 7.76 11.56
N ASN A 207 -6.17 8.51 12.65
CA ASN A 207 -5.39 9.69 13.01
C ASN A 207 -4.26 9.42 14.01
N CYS A 208 -3.78 8.17 14.12
CA CYS A 208 -2.68 7.81 15.01
C CYS A 208 -1.39 8.53 14.63
N ASP A 209 -0.93 9.45 15.47
CA ASP A 209 0.27 10.26 15.23
C ASP A 209 1.55 9.42 15.19
N MET A 210 1.65 8.33 15.96
CA MET A 210 2.79 7.41 15.92
C MET A 210 3.07 6.85 14.53
N ILE A 211 2.02 6.61 13.74
CA ILE A 211 2.15 6.18 12.34
C ILE A 211 2.36 7.39 11.42
N LEU A 212 1.48 8.41 11.54
CA LEU A 212 1.39 9.46 10.53
C LEU A 212 2.50 10.51 10.67
N ARG A 213 2.95 10.79 11.90
CA ARG A 213 3.98 11.79 12.19
C ARG A 213 5.30 11.15 12.58
N ASP A 214 5.29 10.22 13.55
CA ASP A 214 6.53 9.63 14.05
C ASP A 214 7.04 8.54 13.08
N GLY A 215 6.17 8.06 12.18
CA GLY A 215 6.51 7.08 11.14
C GLY A 215 6.91 5.73 11.69
N LEU A 216 6.31 5.32 12.83
CA LEU A 216 6.52 3.99 13.36
C LEU A 216 5.87 2.94 12.48
N THR A 217 6.38 1.71 12.53
CA THR A 217 5.69 0.55 11.95
C THR A 217 4.51 0.14 12.83
N ILE A 218 3.62 -0.68 12.30
CA ILE A 218 2.49 -1.19 13.10
C ILE A 218 3.00 -1.98 14.30
N SER A 219 3.96 -2.87 14.14
CA SER A 219 4.51 -3.67 15.24
C SER A 219 5.11 -2.79 16.34
N ASN A 220 5.87 -1.76 15.97
CA ASN A 220 6.46 -0.84 16.94
C ASN A 220 5.39 -0.01 17.66
N THR A 221 4.34 0.40 16.94
CA THR A 221 3.21 1.14 17.53
C THR A 221 2.45 0.27 18.54
N LEU A 222 2.12 -0.97 18.17
CA LEU A 222 1.43 -1.89 19.08
C LEU A 222 2.27 -2.20 20.33
N ALA A 223 3.58 -2.43 20.18
CA ALA A 223 4.48 -2.65 21.30
C ALA A 223 4.59 -1.42 22.23
N THR A 224 4.39 -0.21 21.69
CA THR A 224 4.39 1.02 22.50
C THR A 224 3.07 1.20 23.25
N LEU A 225 1.95 0.80 22.65
CA LEU A 225 0.61 0.93 23.26
C LEU A 225 0.32 -0.16 24.29
N ASP A 226 0.89 -1.35 24.11
CA ASP A 226 0.76 -2.47 25.06
C ASP A 226 2.13 -3.11 25.30
N PRO A 227 2.94 -2.55 26.23
CA PRO A 227 4.29 -3.02 26.52
C PRO A 227 4.36 -4.44 27.12
N GLN A 228 3.20 -5.06 27.43
CA GLN A 228 3.12 -6.39 28.05
C GLN A 228 2.74 -7.50 27.07
N CYS A 229 2.60 -7.21 25.78
CA CYS A 229 2.34 -8.18 24.71
C CYS A 229 3.60 -8.67 24.02
#